data_04ce44b17939b602c12d311ca615b024
#
_entry.id   04ce44b17939b602c12d311ca615b024
#
_cell.length_a   1.000
_cell.length_b   1.000
_cell.length_c   1.000
_cell.angle_alpha   90.00
_cell.angle_beta   90.00
_cell.angle_gamma   90.00
#
_symmetry.space_group_name_H-M   'P 1'
#
loop_
_entity.id
_entity.type
_entity.pdbx_description
1 polymer ?
#
loop_
_entity_poly.entity_id
_entity_poly.type
_entity_poly.pdbx_seq_one_letter_code
_entity_poly.pdbx_strand_id
1 'polypeptide(L)'
;MKLHTTWALLACLATPALAVTLDTRLIASGLNQPVYATAPQVGGPVYILEKGGTIRAAVNGVTSTFLTIPVTSSNEQGLLGLAFDPGYADPSSAGFRRFFVNYIDPQNQDTVIASYRANAGGLTADASSRLEVMRIDQPNAFGNHKAGWIGFKPGDANHLFIATGDGGGANDPSGNGQNNTVLLGKMLRININGDDFASPTINYAIPTDNPFVGVAGARGEIFATGLRNPWRNSFDRQTGALWIADVGQNAREEVNFIDAASAGGQNFGWRVREGDIATPGVGGPLQPGMVDPFLVYPRTLGGSITGGYVVREAGSPLFGQYVFGDFVNGRIWSVNGNGSFQTMAGATDWTAMLDAGAGGALSNIASFGEGALGELYIVDYAGKVVQVVPEPGSALLMLAGATALLLWRRRSAAAAPRG
;
A
#
# COMPACT_ATOMS: atom_id res chain seq x y z
N MET A 1 -24.50 17.85 70.05
CA MET A 1 -23.73 17.03 69.10
C MET A 1 -24.09 17.50 67.68
N LYS A 2 -23.25 18.35 67.10
CA LYS A 2 -23.49 18.87 65.70
C LYS A 2 -22.57 18.11 64.78
N LEU A 3 -23.18 17.31 63.88
CA LEU A 3 -22.45 16.66 62.78
C LEU A 3 -22.16 17.71 61.70
N HIS A 4 -20.89 17.93 61.37
CA HIS A 4 -20.44 18.65 60.21
C HIS A 4 -20.21 17.67 59.07
N THR A 5 -21.09 17.70 58.07
CA THR A 5 -20.93 16.94 56.82
C THR A 5 -20.08 17.78 55.89
N THR A 6 -18.84 17.38 55.68
CA THR A 6 -17.91 17.98 54.70
C THR A 6 -18.17 17.35 53.33
N TRP A 7 -18.70 18.13 52.37
CA TRP A 7 -18.81 17.74 50.97
C TRP A 7 -17.45 17.96 50.26
N ALA A 8 -16.77 16.87 49.86
CA ALA A 8 -15.62 16.97 49.00
C ALA A 8 -16.11 17.15 47.55
N LEU A 9 -15.91 18.34 46.98
CA LEU A 9 -16.12 18.59 45.54
C LEU A 9 -15.03 17.86 44.79
N LEU A 10 -15.39 16.78 44.08
CA LEU A 10 -14.53 16.13 43.09
C LEU A 10 -14.58 17.01 41.83
N ALA A 11 -13.60 17.87 41.63
CA ALA A 11 -13.40 18.58 40.40
C ALA A 11 -12.90 17.58 39.34
N CYS A 12 -13.79 17.14 38.44
CA CYS A 12 -13.44 16.41 37.22
C CYS A 12 -12.67 17.38 36.32
N LEU A 13 -11.33 17.35 36.39
CA LEU A 13 -10.49 18.02 35.41
C LEU A 13 -10.68 17.27 34.08
N ALA A 14 -11.56 17.80 33.21
CA ALA A 14 -11.59 17.43 31.82
C ALA A 14 -10.21 17.78 31.22
N THR A 15 -9.37 16.79 31.03
CA THR A 15 -8.15 16.97 30.22
C THR A 15 -8.61 17.35 28.81
N PRO A 16 -8.17 18.49 28.26
CA PRO A 16 -8.45 18.80 26.87
C PRO A 16 -7.88 17.64 26.02
N ALA A 17 -8.70 17.08 25.14
CA ALA A 17 -8.22 16.17 24.11
C ALA A 17 -7.15 16.95 23.33
N LEU A 18 -5.89 16.53 23.45
CA LEU A 18 -4.82 17.11 22.65
C LEU A 18 -5.17 16.88 21.19
N ALA A 19 -5.23 17.95 20.40
CA ALA A 19 -5.40 17.83 18.96
C ALA A 19 -4.25 16.99 18.41
N VAL A 20 -4.59 16.03 17.55
CA VAL A 20 -3.58 15.27 16.81
C VAL A 20 -2.85 16.23 15.89
N THR A 21 -1.52 16.28 16.01
CA THR A 21 -0.66 17.09 15.16
C THR A 21 0.36 16.19 14.47
N LEU A 22 0.49 16.39 13.16
CA LEU A 22 1.38 15.67 12.26
C LEU A 22 2.35 16.63 11.60
N ASP A 23 3.53 16.13 11.30
CA ASP A 23 4.54 16.83 10.51
C ASP A 23 5.08 15.88 9.44
N THR A 24 5.88 16.40 8.51
CA THR A 24 6.56 15.61 7.49
C THR A 24 8.08 15.82 7.58
N ARG A 25 8.82 14.72 7.52
CA ARG A 25 10.28 14.73 7.42
C ARG A 25 10.70 14.39 5.99
N LEU A 26 11.49 15.25 5.36
CA LEU A 26 12.02 14.98 4.02
C LEU A 26 12.97 13.78 4.05
N ILE A 27 12.71 12.79 3.20
CA ILE A 27 13.56 11.61 2.97
C ILE A 27 14.45 11.84 1.75
N ALA A 28 13.88 12.30 0.64
CA ALA A 28 14.61 12.58 -0.58
C ALA A 28 13.87 13.62 -1.43
N SER A 29 14.61 14.38 -2.24
CA SER A 29 14.08 15.33 -3.22
C SER A 29 14.92 15.31 -4.50
N GLY A 30 14.45 16.00 -5.56
CA GLY A 30 15.12 16.01 -6.86
C GLY A 30 14.98 14.68 -7.61
N LEU A 31 13.96 13.89 -7.26
CA LEU A 31 13.66 12.61 -7.90
C LEU A 31 12.89 12.83 -9.21
N ASN A 32 13.02 11.88 -10.15
CA ASN A 32 12.33 11.94 -11.43
C ASN A 32 11.08 11.06 -11.42
N GLN A 33 9.90 11.67 -11.22
CA GLN A 33 8.61 10.97 -11.21
C GLN A 33 8.61 9.75 -10.25
N PRO A 34 8.86 9.93 -8.95
CA PRO A 34 8.84 8.82 -8.01
C PRO A 34 7.41 8.27 -7.89
N VAL A 35 7.29 6.92 -7.85
CA VAL A 35 6.00 6.23 -7.84
C VAL A 35 5.84 5.24 -6.70
N TYR A 36 6.90 4.97 -5.94
CA TYR A 36 6.83 4.09 -4.76
C TYR A 36 8.03 4.30 -3.84
N ALA A 37 7.88 4.03 -2.55
CA ALA A 37 8.97 4.03 -1.57
C ALA A 37 8.75 2.95 -0.52
N THR A 38 9.83 2.31 -0.04
CA THR A 38 9.78 1.33 1.05
C THR A 38 11.14 1.16 1.70
N ALA A 39 11.16 0.67 2.96
CA ALA A 39 12.40 0.33 3.67
C ALA A 39 12.25 -1.06 4.31
N PRO A 40 12.95 -2.09 3.80
CA PRO A 40 12.79 -3.46 4.28
C PRO A 40 13.52 -3.74 5.61
N GLN A 41 14.41 -2.84 6.03
CA GLN A 41 15.27 -3.03 7.21
C GLN A 41 15.31 -1.78 8.08
N VAL A 42 15.28 -1.98 9.40
CA VAL A 42 15.49 -0.90 10.38
C VAL A 42 16.88 -0.30 10.20
N GLY A 43 16.92 1.03 10.05
CA GLY A 43 18.17 1.77 9.85
C GLY A 43 18.84 1.55 8.47
N GLY A 44 18.22 0.78 7.59
CA GLY A 44 18.64 0.61 6.20
C GLY A 44 18.21 1.76 5.30
N PRO A 45 18.55 1.69 3.99
CA PRO A 45 18.10 2.66 3.00
C PRO A 45 16.59 2.65 2.83
N VAL A 46 16.01 3.83 2.52
CA VAL A 46 14.70 3.91 1.88
C VAL A 46 14.89 3.76 0.39
N TYR A 47 14.25 2.77 -0.21
CA TYR A 47 14.30 2.52 -1.65
C TYR A 47 13.14 3.21 -2.33
N ILE A 48 13.44 3.98 -3.38
CA ILE A 48 12.47 4.81 -4.08
C ILE A 48 12.48 4.44 -5.56
N LEU A 49 11.32 4.13 -6.12
CA LEU A 49 11.15 3.87 -7.53
C LEU A 49 10.90 5.16 -8.28
N GLU A 50 11.72 5.44 -9.28
CA GLU A 50 11.44 6.42 -10.33
C GLU A 50 10.81 5.68 -11.52
N LYS A 51 9.69 6.20 -12.01
CA LYS A 51 8.89 5.58 -13.08
C LYS A 51 9.71 5.24 -14.34
N GLY A 52 10.74 6.06 -14.63
CA GLY A 52 11.67 5.88 -15.76
C GLY A 52 12.63 4.70 -15.66
N GLY A 53 12.51 3.82 -14.65
CA GLY A 53 13.29 2.59 -14.54
C GLY A 53 14.43 2.63 -13.53
N THR A 54 14.60 3.69 -12.76
CA THR A 54 15.65 3.78 -11.74
C THR A 54 15.08 3.51 -10.35
N ILE A 55 15.76 2.67 -9.58
CA ILE A 55 15.57 2.54 -8.14
C ILE A 55 16.66 3.35 -7.44
N ARG A 56 16.26 4.24 -6.54
CA ARG A 56 17.20 5.00 -5.68
C ARG A 56 17.28 4.35 -4.30
N ALA A 57 18.46 4.38 -3.71
CA ALA A 57 18.67 4.12 -2.28
C ALA A 57 18.94 5.47 -1.59
N ALA A 58 18.08 5.84 -0.62
CA ALA A 58 18.20 7.08 0.15
C ALA A 58 18.67 6.76 1.57
N VAL A 59 19.76 7.41 2.00
CA VAL A 59 20.33 7.30 3.36
C VAL A 59 20.65 8.72 3.85
N ASN A 60 20.08 9.13 4.96
CA ASN A 60 20.30 10.45 5.57
C ASN A 60 20.14 11.62 4.59
N GLY A 61 19.12 11.57 3.73
CA GLY A 61 18.82 12.62 2.75
C GLY A 61 19.68 12.57 1.47
N VAL A 62 20.63 11.64 1.38
CA VAL A 62 21.48 11.46 0.19
C VAL A 62 20.97 10.27 -0.60
N THR A 63 20.75 10.46 -1.91
CA THR A 63 20.29 9.40 -2.82
C THR A 63 21.42 8.89 -3.71
N SER A 64 21.47 7.57 -3.92
CA SER A 64 22.34 6.93 -4.90
C SER A 64 21.50 6.01 -5.81
N THR A 65 22.03 5.65 -6.98
CA THR A 65 21.38 4.67 -7.85
C THR A 65 21.58 3.26 -7.30
N PHE A 66 20.48 2.58 -6.96
CA PHE A 66 20.49 1.19 -6.52
C PHE A 66 20.48 0.22 -7.71
N LEU A 67 19.59 0.45 -8.68
CA LEU A 67 19.47 -0.33 -9.92
C LEU A 67 18.83 0.53 -11.01
N THR A 68 19.20 0.31 -12.26
CA THR A 68 18.50 0.84 -13.44
C THR A 68 18.04 -0.30 -14.34
N ILE A 69 16.76 -0.28 -14.73
CA ILE A 69 16.12 -1.28 -15.56
C ILE A 69 15.58 -0.56 -16.81
N PRO A 70 15.87 -1.02 -18.03
CA PRO A 70 15.25 -0.49 -19.24
C PRO A 70 13.75 -0.75 -19.22
N VAL A 71 12.94 0.31 -19.39
CA VAL A 71 11.47 0.22 -19.36
C VAL A 71 10.84 1.12 -20.43
N THR A 72 9.64 0.77 -20.88
CA THR A 72 8.73 1.76 -21.49
C THR A 72 8.08 2.57 -20.36
N SER A 73 8.10 3.89 -20.45
CA SER A 73 7.61 4.77 -19.36
C SER A 73 6.59 5.83 -19.82
N SER A 74 5.95 5.64 -20.97
CA SER A 74 4.85 6.49 -21.45
C SER A 74 3.54 6.23 -20.67
N ASN A 75 2.67 7.21 -20.57
CA ASN A 75 1.39 7.13 -19.85
C ASN A 75 1.56 6.55 -18.43
N GLU A 76 0.86 5.44 -18.10
CA GLU A 76 0.99 4.72 -16.83
C GLU A 76 2.04 3.60 -16.88
N GLN A 77 2.75 3.44 -17.97
CA GLN A 77 3.83 2.47 -18.12
C GLN A 77 5.08 2.91 -17.35
N GLY A 78 5.94 1.97 -16.96
CA GLY A 78 7.17 2.28 -16.25
C GLY A 78 7.71 1.14 -15.41
N LEU A 79 8.62 1.48 -14.51
CA LEU A 79 8.94 0.69 -13.33
C LEU A 79 7.91 1.01 -12.26
N LEU A 80 7.03 0.04 -11.95
CA LEU A 80 5.79 0.31 -11.23
C LEU A 80 5.74 -0.34 -9.84
N GLY A 81 6.45 -1.43 -9.60
CA GLY A 81 6.41 -2.16 -8.34
C GLY A 81 7.76 -2.61 -7.83
N LEU A 82 7.89 -2.67 -6.51
CA LEU A 82 9.05 -3.20 -5.78
C LEU A 82 8.55 -3.92 -4.54
N ALA A 83 9.01 -5.15 -4.34
CA ALA A 83 8.81 -5.88 -3.09
C ALA A 83 10.11 -6.59 -2.69
N PHE A 84 10.50 -6.43 -1.44
CA PHE A 84 11.63 -7.17 -0.89
C PHE A 84 11.15 -8.53 -0.40
N ASP A 85 11.96 -9.56 -0.66
CA ASP A 85 11.70 -10.89 -0.12
C ASP A 85 11.57 -10.83 1.41
N PRO A 86 10.61 -11.50 2.03
CA PRO A 86 10.52 -11.55 3.49
C PRO A 86 11.79 -12.00 4.19
N GLY A 87 12.62 -12.84 3.53
CA GLY A 87 13.94 -13.25 3.99
C GLY A 87 15.10 -12.33 3.57
N TYR A 88 14.82 -11.14 3.01
CA TYR A 88 15.84 -10.24 2.47
C TYR A 88 16.97 -9.91 3.45
N ALA A 89 16.68 -9.73 4.71
CA ALA A 89 17.62 -9.37 5.75
C ALA A 89 18.32 -10.58 6.41
N ASP A 90 17.82 -11.79 6.20
CA ASP A 90 18.28 -13.01 6.87
C ASP A 90 19.32 -13.75 5.99
N PRO A 91 20.61 -13.78 6.39
CA PRO A 91 21.66 -14.47 5.64
C PRO A 91 21.44 -15.97 5.48
N SER A 92 20.61 -16.58 6.33
CA SER A 92 20.29 -18.03 6.27
C SER A 92 19.12 -18.32 5.30
N SER A 93 18.39 -17.31 4.87
CA SER A 93 17.24 -17.44 3.97
C SER A 93 17.67 -17.58 2.52
N ALA A 94 16.97 -18.40 1.74
CA ALA A 94 17.09 -18.44 0.27
C ALA A 94 16.72 -17.07 -0.35
N GLY A 95 15.89 -16.28 0.33
CA GLY A 95 15.51 -14.92 -0.01
C GLY A 95 16.54 -13.84 0.34
N PHE A 96 17.70 -14.20 0.92
CA PHE A 96 18.71 -13.23 1.33
C PHE A 96 19.10 -12.29 0.19
N ARG A 97 18.88 -10.96 0.44
CA ARG A 97 19.10 -9.88 -0.54
C ARG A 97 18.27 -9.97 -1.82
N ARG A 98 17.28 -10.87 -1.91
CA ARG A 98 16.37 -10.96 -3.06
C ARG A 98 15.30 -9.89 -2.97
N PHE A 99 14.97 -9.28 -4.11
CA PHE A 99 13.85 -8.37 -4.27
C PHE A 99 13.20 -8.58 -5.63
N PHE A 100 11.96 -8.15 -5.77
CA PHE A 100 11.14 -8.30 -6.97
C PHE A 100 10.73 -6.93 -7.48
N VAL A 101 10.63 -6.82 -8.80
CA VAL A 101 10.16 -5.61 -9.50
C VAL A 101 9.07 -5.97 -10.47
N ASN A 102 8.16 -5.00 -10.69
CA ASN A 102 7.16 -5.03 -11.73
C ASN A 102 7.42 -3.85 -12.67
N TYR A 103 7.58 -4.13 -13.96
CA TYR A 103 7.85 -3.10 -14.95
C TYR A 103 7.28 -3.45 -16.33
N ILE A 104 7.19 -2.45 -17.21
CA ILE A 104 6.75 -2.62 -18.60
C ILE A 104 7.97 -2.77 -19.51
N ASP A 105 8.05 -3.91 -20.18
CA ASP A 105 9.13 -4.27 -21.11
C ASP A 105 9.18 -3.29 -22.28
N PRO A 106 10.35 -2.72 -22.62
CA PRO A 106 10.46 -1.77 -23.72
C PRO A 106 10.33 -2.40 -25.11
N GLN A 107 10.41 -3.73 -25.24
CA GLN A 107 10.39 -4.41 -26.54
C GLN A 107 8.97 -4.72 -27.01
N ASN A 108 8.13 -5.25 -26.12
CA ASN A 108 6.78 -5.72 -26.45
C ASN A 108 5.67 -5.10 -25.60
N GLN A 109 6.02 -4.24 -24.63
CA GLN A 109 5.12 -3.56 -23.69
C GLN A 109 4.37 -4.50 -22.73
N ASP A 110 4.81 -5.73 -22.57
CA ASP A 110 4.26 -6.64 -21.56
C ASP A 110 4.66 -6.23 -20.16
N THR A 111 3.84 -6.63 -19.19
CA THR A 111 4.20 -6.55 -17.78
C THR A 111 5.17 -7.69 -17.44
N VAL A 112 6.32 -7.34 -16.87
CA VAL A 112 7.33 -8.30 -16.42
C VAL A 112 7.48 -8.21 -14.91
N ILE A 113 7.39 -9.36 -14.24
CA ILE A 113 7.84 -9.56 -12.87
C ILE A 113 9.21 -10.22 -12.92
N ALA A 114 10.21 -9.57 -12.33
CA ALA A 114 11.56 -10.13 -12.26
C ALA A 114 12.13 -10.00 -10.85
N SER A 115 12.99 -10.94 -10.47
CA SER A 115 13.77 -10.83 -9.23
C SER A 115 15.22 -10.44 -9.52
N TYR A 116 15.83 -9.81 -8.54
CA TYR A 116 17.24 -9.41 -8.49
C TYR A 116 17.79 -9.64 -7.09
N ARG A 117 19.12 -9.48 -6.94
CA ARG A 117 19.79 -9.48 -5.63
C ARG A 117 20.54 -8.17 -5.38
N ALA A 118 20.40 -7.65 -4.18
CA ALA A 118 21.18 -6.52 -3.71
C ALA A 118 22.63 -6.95 -3.41
N ASN A 119 23.59 -6.05 -3.65
CA ASN A 119 24.97 -6.21 -3.22
C ASN A 119 25.10 -6.05 -1.69
N ALA A 120 26.25 -6.36 -1.16
CA ALA A 120 26.57 -6.13 0.24
C ALA A 120 26.37 -4.63 0.60
N GLY A 121 25.74 -4.37 1.75
CA GLY A 121 25.43 -3.00 2.21
C GLY A 121 24.14 -2.41 1.65
N GLY A 122 23.48 -3.03 0.65
CA GLY A 122 22.16 -2.62 0.17
C GLY A 122 22.11 -1.30 -0.60
N LEU A 123 23.25 -0.73 -1.01
CA LEU A 123 23.30 0.55 -1.75
C LEU A 123 23.29 0.37 -3.28
N THR A 124 23.55 -0.83 -3.76
CA THR A 124 23.49 -1.21 -5.18
C THR A 124 22.93 -2.61 -5.32
N ALA A 125 22.48 -2.98 -6.52
CA ALA A 125 22.04 -4.32 -6.86
C ALA A 125 22.89 -4.91 -8.02
N ASP A 126 22.95 -6.24 -8.08
CA ASP A 126 23.58 -6.96 -9.16
C ASP A 126 22.58 -7.11 -10.33
N ALA A 127 22.78 -6.33 -11.39
CA ALA A 127 21.93 -6.39 -12.58
C ALA A 127 22.01 -7.75 -13.31
N SER A 128 23.12 -8.49 -13.17
CA SER A 128 23.30 -9.81 -13.78
C SER A 128 22.54 -10.92 -13.05
N SER A 129 22.09 -10.67 -11.83
CA SER A 129 21.27 -11.61 -11.03
C SER A 129 19.79 -11.66 -11.47
N ARG A 130 19.42 -10.94 -12.54
CA ARG A 130 18.03 -10.91 -13.04
C ARG A 130 17.51 -12.32 -13.36
N LEU A 131 16.36 -12.64 -12.76
CA LEU A 131 15.55 -13.80 -13.13
C LEU A 131 14.14 -13.31 -13.48
N GLU A 132 13.67 -13.58 -14.70
CA GLU A 132 12.28 -13.35 -15.07
C GLU A 132 11.39 -14.37 -14.36
N VAL A 133 10.42 -13.90 -13.58
CA VAL A 133 9.51 -14.74 -12.80
C VAL A 133 8.23 -14.97 -13.59
N MET A 134 7.63 -13.91 -14.10
CA MET A 134 6.35 -13.97 -14.80
C MET A 134 6.31 -12.89 -15.87
N ARG A 135 5.67 -13.21 -17.00
CA ARG A 135 5.33 -12.26 -18.07
C ARG A 135 3.81 -12.27 -18.27
N ILE A 136 3.22 -11.10 -18.41
CA ILE A 136 1.78 -10.92 -18.63
C ILE A 136 1.60 -10.06 -19.89
N ASP A 137 1.00 -10.65 -20.90
CA ASP A 137 0.69 -9.96 -22.17
C ASP A 137 -0.22 -8.76 -21.90
N GLN A 138 0.12 -7.63 -22.50
CA GLN A 138 -0.65 -6.39 -22.41
C GLN A 138 -1.22 -5.99 -23.76
N PRO A 139 -2.44 -5.42 -23.80
CA PRO A 139 -2.96 -4.85 -25.04
C PRO A 139 -2.09 -3.67 -25.48
N ASN A 140 -1.41 -3.77 -26.63
CA ASN A 140 -0.51 -2.73 -27.14
C ASN A 140 -1.23 -1.43 -27.54
N ALA A 141 -2.55 -1.47 -27.69
CA ALA A 141 -3.35 -0.30 -28.03
C ALA A 141 -3.50 0.72 -26.89
N PHE A 142 -3.21 0.31 -25.64
CA PHE A 142 -3.48 1.13 -24.46
C PHE A 142 -2.26 1.22 -23.54
N GLY A 143 -1.86 2.47 -23.22
CA GLY A 143 -0.76 2.73 -22.29
C GLY A 143 -1.19 2.92 -20.82
N ASN A 144 -2.48 2.82 -20.51
CA ASN A 144 -3.06 3.02 -19.20
C ASN A 144 -3.53 1.71 -18.54
N HIS A 145 -3.98 1.79 -17.27
CA HIS A 145 -4.42 0.68 -16.43
C HIS A 145 -3.38 -0.44 -16.30
N LYS A 146 -2.15 -0.06 -15.96
CA LYS A 146 -1.05 -1.02 -15.80
C LYS A 146 -0.91 -1.50 -14.35
N ALA A 147 -1.56 -0.85 -13.38
CA ALA A 147 -1.45 -1.17 -11.96
C ALA A 147 0.02 -1.27 -11.50
N GLY A 148 0.53 -2.47 -11.28
CA GLY A 148 1.96 -2.72 -11.10
C GLY A 148 2.39 -2.97 -9.65
N TRP A 149 1.50 -2.82 -8.67
CA TRP A 149 1.83 -3.16 -7.29
C TRP A 149 2.13 -4.65 -7.14
N ILE A 150 3.17 -4.94 -6.35
CA ILE A 150 3.52 -6.29 -5.88
C ILE A 150 3.81 -6.25 -4.39
N GLY A 151 3.53 -7.34 -3.67
CA GLY A 151 3.75 -7.40 -2.23
C GLY A 151 3.63 -8.79 -1.63
N PHE A 152 4.14 -8.95 -0.41
CA PHE A 152 4.04 -10.16 0.39
C PHE A 152 3.09 -9.95 1.55
N LYS A 153 2.27 -10.97 1.83
CA LYS A 153 1.47 -10.99 3.05
C LYS A 153 2.39 -11.19 4.26
N PRO A 154 2.23 -10.43 5.35
CA PRO A 154 3.01 -10.63 6.57
C PRO A 154 2.92 -12.08 7.08
N GLY A 155 4.09 -12.66 7.35
CA GLY A 155 4.21 -14.06 7.78
C GLY A 155 4.19 -15.09 6.64
N ASP A 156 4.03 -14.67 5.39
CA ASP A 156 4.07 -15.55 4.21
C ASP A 156 5.32 -15.23 3.38
N ALA A 157 6.30 -16.13 3.42
CA ALA A 157 7.56 -15.98 2.69
C ALA A 157 7.54 -16.63 1.29
N ASN A 158 6.44 -17.24 0.89
CA ASN A 158 6.40 -18.02 -0.35
C ASN A 158 5.57 -17.36 -1.44
N HIS A 159 4.55 -16.57 -1.07
CA HIS A 159 3.58 -16.10 -2.04
C HIS A 159 3.72 -14.61 -2.32
N LEU A 160 4.03 -14.29 -3.57
CA LEU A 160 4.00 -12.93 -4.10
C LEU A 160 2.61 -12.63 -4.64
N PHE A 161 2.00 -11.54 -4.17
CA PHE A 161 0.77 -10.99 -4.73
C PHE A 161 1.11 -9.95 -5.78
N ILE A 162 0.34 -9.93 -6.87
CA ILE A 162 0.59 -9.08 -8.05
C ILE A 162 -0.76 -8.47 -8.47
N ALA A 163 -0.82 -7.14 -8.50
CA ALA A 163 -1.98 -6.42 -9.01
C ALA A 163 -1.83 -6.14 -10.51
N THR A 164 -2.87 -6.45 -11.29
CA THR A 164 -2.94 -6.17 -12.71
C THR A 164 -4.17 -5.33 -13.04
N GLY A 165 -4.02 -4.31 -13.86
CA GLY A 165 -5.15 -3.59 -14.43
C GLY A 165 -5.85 -4.37 -15.54
N ASP A 166 -7.00 -3.87 -16.00
CA ASP A 166 -7.80 -4.48 -17.06
C ASP A 166 -7.15 -4.41 -18.46
N GLY A 167 -5.98 -3.77 -18.56
CA GLY A 167 -5.20 -3.62 -19.79
C GLY A 167 -5.39 -2.28 -20.47
N GLY A 168 -6.39 -1.48 -20.07
CA GLY A 168 -6.61 -0.11 -20.54
C GLY A 168 -7.83 0.08 -21.43
N GLY A 169 -8.04 1.33 -21.76
CA GLY A 169 -9.22 1.77 -22.49
C GLY A 169 -10.43 2.05 -21.61
N ALA A 170 -11.40 2.78 -22.13
CA ALA A 170 -12.63 3.09 -21.43
C ALA A 170 -13.56 1.87 -21.40
N ASN A 171 -14.22 1.63 -20.26
CA ASN A 171 -15.24 0.58 -20.11
C ASN A 171 -14.72 -0.86 -20.32
N ASP A 172 -13.43 -1.11 -20.07
CA ASP A 172 -12.84 -2.45 -20.24
C ASP A 172 -13.25 -3.09 -21.59
N PRO A 173 -12.74 -2.58 -22.72
CA PRO A 173 -13.24 -2.99 -24.04
C PRO A 173 -13.04 -4.47 -24.34
N SER A 174 -12.09 -5.10 -23.65
CA SER A 174 -11.79 -6.54 -23.77
C SER A 174 -12.54 -7.42 -22.76
N GLY A 175 -13.25 -6.82 -21.79
CA GLY A 175 -13.97 -7.54 -20.75
C GLY A 175 -13.05 -8.27 -19.75
N ASN A 176 -11.81 -7.82 -19.63
CA ASN A 176 -10.77 -8.51 -18.85
C ASN A 176 -11.10 -8.58 -17.35
N GLY A 177 -11.75 -7.57 -16.79
CA GLY A 177 -12.12 -7.54 -15.37
C GLY A 177 -12.92 -8.79 -14.95
N GLN A 178 -13.85 -9.24 -15.77
CA GLN A 178 -14.70 -10.41 -15.52
C GLN A 178 -14.25 -11.70 -16.23
N ASN A 179 -13.21 -11.64 -17.06
CA ASN A 179 -12.72 -12.82 -17.79
C ASN A 179 -11.61 -13.54 -17.01
N ASN A 180 -11.92 -14.67 -16.42
CA ASN A 180 -10.96 -15.47 -15.64
C ASN A 180 -10.00 -16.32 -16.49
N THR A 181 -10.10 -16.30 -17.82
CA THR A 181 -9.13 -16.97 -18.71
C THR A 181 -7.84 -16.15 -18.90
N VAL A 182 -7.83 -14.89 -18.47
CA VAL A 182 -6.71 -13.95 -18.58
C VAL A 182 -6.25 -13.45 -17.21
N LEU A 183 -5.04 -12.91 -17.13
CA LEU A 183 -4.43 -12.40 -15.90
C LEU A 183 -4.67 -10.89 -15.67
N LEU A 184 -5.36 -10.21 -16.59
CA LEU A 184 -5.65 -8.77 -16.51
C LEU A 184 -6.92 -8.49 -15.70
N GLY A 185 -6.93 -7.36 -14.96
CA GLY A 185 -8.03 -6.96 -14.08
C GLY A 185 -8.15 -7.85 -12.82
N LYS A 186 -7.02 -8.23 -12.23
CA LYS A 186 -6.93 -9.25 -11.17
C LYS A 186 -5.98 -8.85 -10.03
N MET A 187 -6.19 -9.48 -8.90
CA MET A 187 -5.14 -9.74 -7.92
C MET A 187 -4.67 -11.17 -8.13
N LEU A 188 -3.39 -11.37 -8.43
CA LEU A 188 -2.78 -12.69 -8.61
C LEU A 188 -2.03 -13.08 -7.34
N ARG A 189 -1.85 -14.40 -7.11
CA ARG A 189 -0.97 -14.97 -6.08
C ARG A 189 -0.17 -16.13 -6.66
N ILE A 190 1.16 -16.04 -6.59
CA ILE A 190 2.09 -17.04 -7.11
C ILE A 190 3.09 -17.47 -6.04
N ASN A 191 3.60 -18.69 -6.09
CA ASN A 191 4.67 -19.18 -5.24
C ASN A 191 6.02 -18.93 -5.92
N ILE A 192 6.85 -18.07 -5.34
CA ILE A 192 8.16 -17.66 -5.85
C ILE A 192 9.30 -18.64 -5.53
N ASN A 193 9.04 -19.70 -4.79
CA ASN A 193 10.00 -20.71 -4.38
C ASN A 193 9.72 -22.08 -5.02
N GLY A 194 8.76 -22.16 -5.95
CA GLY A 194 8.47 -23.33 -6.78
C GLY A 194 8.52 -22.97 -8.26
N ASP A 195 8.51 -23.99 -9.11
CA ASP A 195 8.47 -23.84 -10.56
C ASP A 195 7.66 -25.00 -11.15
N ASP A 196 6.47 -24.68 -11.67
CA ASP A 196 5.56 -25.65 -12.31
C ASP A 196 5.74 -25.69 -13.84
N PHE A 197 6.61 -24.84 -14.40
CA PHE A 197 6.69 -24.61 -15.83
C PHE A 197 8.08 -24.94 -16.40
N ALA A 198 8.13 -25.75 -17.44
CA ALA A 198 9.38 -26.00 -18.20
C ALA A 198 9.67 -24.82 -19.16
N SER A 199 9.86 -23.61 -18.63
CA SER A 199 10.06 -22.38 -19.40
C SER A 199 11.12 -21.50 -18.75
N PRO A 200 12.08 -20.94 -19.50
CA PRO A 200 13.09 -20.05 -18.93
C PRO A 200 12.55 -18.66 -18.52
N THR A 201 11.32 -18.33 -18.90
CA THR A 201 10.67 -17.03 -18.63
C THR A 201 9.46 -17.15 -17.70
N ILE A 202 9.20 -18.34 -17.15
CA ILE A 202 8.16 -18.61 -16.18
C ILE A 202 8.81 -19.38 -15.04
N ASN A 203 9.05 -18.70 -13.92
CA ASN A 203 9.78 -19.23 -12.78
C ASN A 203 8.99 -19.04 -11.50
N TYR A 204 7.83 -19.69 -11.40
CA TYR A 204 6.95 -19.73 -10.23
C TYR A 204 6.11 -21.01 -10.23
N ALA A 205 5.51 -21.34 -9.09
CA ALA A 205 4.49 -22.36 -9.01
C ALA A 205 3.11 -21.72 -8.69
N ILE A 206 2.04 -22.39 -9.07
CA ILE A 206 0.69 -21.99 -8.72
C ILE A 206 0.34 -22.55 -7.34
N PRO A 207 0.01 -21.72 -6.32
CA PRO A 207 -0.40 -22.21 -5.02
C PRO A 207 -1.65 -23.09 -5.15
N THR A 208 -1.61 -24.32 -4.63
CA THR A 208 -2.70 -25.29 -4.77
C THR A 208 -3.99 -24.90 -4.06
N ASP A 209 -3.89 -23.95 -3.12
CA ASP A 209 -5.00 -23.35 -2.38
C ASP A 209 -5.51 -22.03 -2.97
N ASN A 210 -5.08 -21.66 -4.17
CA ASN A 210 -5.68 -20.53 -4.89
C ASN A 210 -7.13 -20.85 -5.28
N PRO A 211 -8.04 -19.86 -5.15
CA PRO A 211 -9.48 -20.08 -5.26
C PRO A 211 -9.95 -20.54 -6.66
N PHE A 212 -9.13 -20.31 -7.69
CA PHE A 212 -9.46 -20.69 -9.07
C PHE A 212 -8.71 -21.93 -9.59
N VAL A 213 -7.90 -22.58 -8.75
CA VAL A 213 -7.26 -23.85 -9.10
C VAL A 213 -8.33 -24.94 -9.30
N GLY A 214 -8.26 -25.63 -10.44
CA GLY A 214 -9.25 -26.65 -10.80
C GLY A 214 -10.60 -26.11 -11.34
N VAL A 215 -10.77 -24.79 -11.40
CA VAL A 215 -11.95 -24.19 -12.03
C VAL A 215 -11.76 -24.20 -13.55
N ALA A 216 -12.64 -24.87 -14.27
CA ALA A 216 -12.54 -25.02 -15.72
C ALA A 216 -12.49 -23.67 -16.44
N GLY A 217 -11.47 -23.44 -17.26
CA GLY A 217 -11.27 -22.22 -18.02
C GLY A 217 -10.71 -21.03 -17.23
N ALA A 218 -10.48 -21.16 -15.92
CA ALA A 218 -9.86 -20.09 -15.14
C ALA A 218 -8.35 -20.28 -15.00
N ARG A 219 -7.62 -19.16 -14.88
CA ARG A 219 -6.20 -19.14 -14.56
C ARG A 219 -6.02 -19.40 -13.06
N GLY A 220 -5.16 -20.38 -12.72
CA GLY A 220 -4.91 -20.78 -11.34
C GLY A 220 -4.17 -19.72 -10.49
N GLU A 221 -3.52 -18.78 -11.13
CA GLU A 221 -2.81 -17.67 -10.47
C GLU A 221 -3.76 -16.65 -9.84
N ILE A 222 -5.05 -16.65 -10.21
CA ILE A 222 -6.03 -15.64 -9.77
C ILE A 222 -6.36 -15.83 -8.29
N PHE A 223 -6.22 -14.73 -7.52
CA PHE A 223 -6.65 -14.65 -6.13
C PHE A 223 -7.96 -13.85 -5.96
N ALA A 224 -8.14 -12.76 -6.72
CA ALA A 224 -9.38 -12.00 -6.80
C ALA A 224 -9.54 -11.39 -8.19
N THR A 225 -10.79 -11.06 -8.58
CA THR A 225 -11.17 -10.63 -9.93
C THR A 225 -12.02 -9.36 -9.89
N GLY A 226 -12.29 -8.77 -11.06
CA GLY A 226 -13.18 -7.61 -11.16
C GLY A 226 -12.54 -6.28 -10.76
N LEU A 227 -11.26 -6.10 -11.05
CA LEU A 227 -10.49 -4.88 -10.79
C LEU A 227 -10.27 -4.12 -12.11
N ARG A 228 -10.21 -2.77 -12.03
CA ARG A 228 -9.94 -1.88 -13.15
C ARG A 228 -8.47 -1.50 -13.26
N ASN A 229 -7.97 -0.77 -12.28
CA ASN A 229 -6.58 -0.32 -12.19
C ASN A 229 -6.17 -0.23 -10.71
N PRO A 230 -5.96 -1.37 -10.05
CA PRO A 230 -5.60 -1.45 -8.62
C PRO A 230 -4.18 -0.91 -8.40
N TRP A 231 -4.06 0.44 -8.39
CA TRP A 231 -2.80 1.16 -8.52
C TRP A 231 -1.85 0.90 -7.37
N ARG A 232 -2.30 1.15 -6.11
CA ARG A 232 -1.50 0.84 -4.91
C ARG A 232 -2.33 0.08 -3.91
N ASN A 233 -1.73 -0.99 -3.43
CA ASN A 233 -2.35 -1.90 -2.48
C ASN A 233 -1.40 -2.08 -1.29
N SER A 234 -1.89 -2.59 -0.18
CA SER A 234 -1.07 -2.88 0.98
C SER A 234 -1.64 -4.04 1.78
N PHE A 235 -0.77 -4.80 2.40
CA PHE A 235 -1.16 -5.63 3.52
C PHE A 235 -1.06 -4.82 4.81
N ASP A 236 -2.06 -4.92 5.66
CA ASP A 236 -1.92 -4.49 7.04
C ASP A 236 -0.91 -5.42 7.74
N ARG A 237 0.23 -4.87 8.12
CA ARG A 237 1.34 -5.64 8.71
C ARG A 237 1.00 -6.35 10.02
N GLN A 238 -0.04 -5.88 10.74
CA GLN A 238 -0.48 -6.47 12.00
C GLN A 238 -1.51 -7.57 11.81
N THR A 239 -2.46 -7.38 10.90
CA THR A 239 -3.57 -8.33 10.70
C THR A 239 -3.35 -9.26 9.53
N GLY A 240 -2.59 -8.84 8.51
CA GLY A 240 -2.43 -9.54 7.23
C GLY A 240 -3.60 -9.36 6.26
N ALA A 241 -4.53 -8.45 6.55
CA ALA A 241 -5.62 -8.10 5.64
C ALA A 241 -5.09 -7.31 4.43
N LEU A 242 -5.68 -7.52 3.25
CA LEU A 242 -5.30 -6.86 2.01
C LEU A 242 -6.24 -5.70 1.69
N TRP A 243 -5.66 -4.53 1.46
CA TRP A 243 -6.32 -3.30 1.06
C TRP A 243 -5.98 -2.97 -0.38
N ILE A 244 -7.00 -2.77 -1.22
CA ILE A 244 -6.83 -2.59 -2.67
C ILE A 244 -7.47 -1.27 -3.06
N ALA A 245 -6.66 -0.28 -3.47
CA ALA A 245 -7.18 0.95 -4.02
C ALA A 245 -7.27 0.83 -5.53
N ASP A 246 -8.49 0.81 -6.04
CA ASP A 246 -8.78 0.62 -7.45
C ASP A 246 -9.30 1.92 -8.06
N VAL A 247 -8.58 2.42 -9.06
CA VAL A 247 -8.90 3.68 -9.73
C VAL A 247 -10.14 3.49 -10.60
N GLY A 248 -11.18 4.24 -10.29
CA GLY A 248 -12.43 4.21 -11.03
C GLY A 248 -12.35 4.92 -12.39
N GLN A 249 -13.45 4.92 -13.14
CA GLN A 249 -13.46 5.52 -14.49
C GLN A 249 -13.96 6.96 -14.48
N ASN A 250 -15.23 7.17 -14.14
CA ASN A 250 -15.87 8.48 -14.28
C ASN A 250 -16.77 8.87 -13.10
N ALA A 251 -17.11 7.95 -12.22
CA ALA A 251 -18.13 8.16 -11.20
C ALA A 251 -17.61 7.96 -9.76
N ARG A 252 -16.82 6.95 -9.52
CA ARG A 252 -16.35 6.55 -8.20
C ARG A 252 -14.86 6.21 -8.20
N GLU A 253 -14.21 6.52 -7.07
CA GLU A 253 -12.96 5.92 -6.65
C GLU A 253 -13.26 4.95 -5.51
N GLU A 254 -12.48 3.86 -5.35
CA GLU A 254 -12.79 2.83 -4.37
C GLU A 254 -11.58 2.24 -3.66
N VAL A 255 -11.81 1.80 -2.44
CA VAL A 255 -10.92 0.92 -1.68
C VAL A 255 -11.66 -0.37 -1.41
N ASN A 256 -11.09 -1.47 -1.85
CA ASN A 256 -11.56 -2.82 -1.59
C ASN A 256 -10.80 -3.45 -0.43
N PHE A 257 -11.41 -4.43 0.23
CA PHE A 257 -10.86 -5.09 1.40
C PHE A 257 -11.01 -6.60 1.30
N ILE A 258 -9.92 -7.32 1.63
CA ILE A 258 -9.93 -8.78 1.79
C ILE A 258 -9.42 -9.11 3.18
N ASP A 259 -10.24 -9.75 3.99
CA ASP A 259 -9.87 -10.20 5.34
C ASP A 259 -8.69 -11.17 5.29
N ALA A 260 -7.84 -11.12 6.32
CA ALA A 260 -6.64 -11.95 6.42
C ALA A 260 -6.92 -13.46 6.41
N ALA A 261 -8.08 -13.87 6.90
CA ALA A 261 -8.51 -15.27 6.92
C ALA A 261 -9.19 -15.72 5.61
N SER A 262 -9.40 -14.80 4.66
CA SER A 262 -10.04 -15.11 3.38
C SER A 262 -9.14 -16.01 2.53
N ALA A 263 -9.76 -17.01 1.90
CA ALA A 263 -9.12 -17.85 0.90
C ALA A 263 -9.01 -17.18 -0.49
N GLY A 264 -9.48 -15.94 -0.64
CA GLY A 264 -9.59 -15.29 -1.94
C GLY A 264 -10.93 -15.54 -2.63
N GLY A 265 -10.99 -15.31 -3.94
CA GLY A 265 -12.18 -15.55 -4.78
C GLY A 265 -13.14 -14.37 -4.88
N GLN A 266 -12.85 -13.22 -4.23
CA GLN A 266 -13.68 -12.03 -4.33
C GLN A 266 -13.74 -11.52 -5.77
N ASN A 267 -14.96 -11.07 -6.18
CA ASN A 267 -15.19 -10.34 -7.41
C ASN A 267 -15.63 -8.90 -7.06
N PHE A 268 -14.78 -7.91 -7.37
CA PHE A 268 -15.05 -6.50 -7.08
C PHE A 268 -15.88 -5.79 -8.15
N GLY A 269 -16.31 -6.51 -9.16
CA GLY A 269 -17.42 -6.12 -10.02
C GLY A 269 -17.05 -5.33 -11.28
N TRP A 270 -15.84 -4.81 -11.44
CA TRP A 270 -15.47 -4.10 -12.66
C TRP A 270 -15.60 -5.03 -13.91
N ARG A 271 -16.24 -4.63 -15.04
CA ARG A 271 -16.85 -3.31 -15.35
C ARG A 271 -18.38 -3.24 -15.09
N VAL A 272 -18.99 -4.24 -14.49
CA VAL A 272 -20.41 -4.21 -14.16
C VAL A 272 -20.68 -3.13 -13.10
N ARG A 273 -19.73 -2.99 -12.18
CA ARG A 273 -19.76 -2.01 -11.09
C ARG A 273 -18.58 -1.05 -11.18
N GLU A 274 -18.82 0.19 -10.76
CA GLU A 274 -17.80 1.19 -10.45
C GLU A 274 -18.10 1.71 -9.04
N GLY A 275 -17.29 1.28 -8.06
CA GLY A 275 -17.63 1.47 -6.66
C GLY A 275 -18.95 0.79 -6.26
N ASP A 276 -19.78 1.53 -5.57
CA ASP A 276 -21.08 1.11 -5.04
C ASP A 276 -22.26 1.25 -6.04
N ILE A 277 -22.00 1.61 -7.30
CA ILE A 277 -23.02 1.86 -8.31
C ILE A 277 -22.84 0.98 -9.56
N ALA A 278 -23.84 0.87 -10.39
CA ALA A 278 -23.71 0.39 -11.76
C ALA A 278 -22.78 1.33 -12.54
N THR A 279 -21.81 0.80 -13.28
CA THR A 279 -20.93 1.62 -14.12
C THR A 279 -21.75 2.41 -15.12
N PRO A 280 -21.64 3.75 -15.18
CA PRO A 280 -22.46 4.57 -16.07
C PRO A 280 -22.36 4.13 -17.54
N GLY A 281 -23.50 3.87 -18.15
CA GLY A 281 -23.64 3.53 -19.57
C GLY A 281 -23.37 2.08 -19.96
N VAL A 282 -22.69 1.28 -19.12
CA VAL A 282 -22.31 -0.11 -19.48
C VAL A 282 -22.53 -1.12 -18.33
N GLY A 283 -22.79 -0.64 -17.13
CA GLY A 283 -22.91 -1.49 -15.95
C GLY A 283 -24.30 -2.03 -15.68
N GLY A 284 -24.45 -2.71 -14.56
CA GLY A 284 -25.68 -3.33 -14.10
C GLY A 284 -25.77 -3.45 -12.59
N PRO A 285 -26.80 -4.12 -12.09
CA PRO A 285 -26.94 -4.39 -10.65
C PRO A 285 -25.79 -5.26 -10.14
N LEU A 286 -25.59 -5.22 -8.82
CA LEU A 286 -24.67 -6.13 -8.13
C LEU A 286 -25.10 -7.57 -8.43
N GLN A 287 -24.17 -8.38 -8.92
CA GLN A 287 -24.46 -9.78 -9.28
C GLN A 287 -24.03 -10.71 -8.12
N PRO A 288 -24.59 -11.92 -8.02
CA PRO A 288 -24.17 -12.89 -7.03
C PRO A 288 -22.66 -13.16 -7.07
N GLY A 289 -22.01 -13.10 -5.90
CA GLY A 289 -20.56 -13.27 -5.76
C GLY A 289 -19.73 -12.00 -5.94
N MET A 290 -20.34 -10.87 -6.36
CA MET A 290 -19.69 -9.57 -6.33
C MET A 290 -19.72 -8.99 -4.92
N VAL A 291 -18.67 -8.23 -4.56
CA VAL A 291 -18.49 -7.62 -3.23
C VAL A 291 -18.42 -6.11 -3.41
N ASP A 292 -19.18 -5.38 -2.59
CA ASP A 292 -19.07 -3.92 -2.54
C ASP A 292 -17.76 -3.48 -1.87
N PRO A 293 -17.21 -2.30 -2.24
CA PRO A 293 -15.99 -1.76 -1.66
C PRO A 293 -16.12 -1.43 -0.17
N PHE A 294 -14.96 -1.43 0.52
CA PHE A 294 -14.83 -0.92 1.88
C PHE A 294 -15.12 0.58 2.00
N LEU A 295 -14.68 1.37 1.00
CA LEU A 295 -14.83 2.82 0.93
C LEU A 295 -15.00 3.23 -0.53
N VAL A 296 -15.86 4.22 -0.76
CA VAL A 296 -16.00 4.89 -2.05
C VAL A 296 -16.04 6.40 -1.90
N TYR A 297 -15.58 7.14 -2.92
CA TYR A 297 -15.83 8.56 -3.02
C TYR A 297 -16.12 9.00 -4.46
N PRO A 298 -16.96 10.05 -4.64
CA PRO A 298 -17.31 10.55 -5.97
C PRO A 298 -16.18 11.40 -6.58
N ARG A 299 -16.19 11.54 -7.89
CA ARG A 299 -15.25 12.38 -8.64
C ARG A 299 -15.23 13.86 -8.24
N THR A 300 -16.21 14.32 -7.51
CA THR A 300 -16.22 15.68 -6.93
C THR A 300 -15.26 15.86 -5.76
N LEU A 301 -14.83 14.76 -5.14
CA LEU A 301 -13.85 14.78 -4.05
C LEU A 301 -12.43 14.47 -4.52
N GLY A 302 -12.26 13.68 -5.56
CA GLY A 302 -10.96 13.31 -6.13
C GLY A 302 -11.13 12.63 -7.47
N GLY A 303 -10.04 12.37 -8.16
CA GLY A 303 -10.08 11.87 -9.53
C GLY A 303 -9.19 10.67 -9.82
N SER A 304 -8.38 10.23 -8.86
CA SER A 304 -7.52 9.04 -9.00
C SER A 304 -6.98 8.65 -7.63
N ILE A 305 -7.60 7.66 -7.02
CA ILE A 305 -7.12 7.12 -5.74
C ILE A 305 -5.73 6.52 -5.89
N THR A 306 -4.86 6.78 -4.93
CA THR A 306 -3.47 6.28 -4.93
C THR A 306 -3.18 5.24 -3.86
N GLY A 307 -4.22 4.80 -3.17
CA GLY A 307 -4.10 3.80 -2.12
C GLY A 307 -3.48 4.33 -0.85
N GLY A 308 -3.04 3.45 -0.01
CA GLY A 308 -2.58 3.78 1.32
C GLY A 308 -2.20 2.57 2.16
N TYR A 309 -2.07 2.84 3.42
CA TYR A 309 -1.69 1.86 4.43
C TYR A 309 -2.50 2.01 5.71
N VAL A 310 -2.77 0.90 6.39
CA VAL A 310 -3.15 0.97 7.80
C VAL A 310 -1.89 1.25 8.62
N VAL A 311 -1.84 2.40 9.26
CA VAL A 311 -0.64 2.82 10.02
C VAL A 311 -0.47 1.92 11.25
N ARG A 312 0.72 1.31 11.36
CA ARG A 312 1.09 0.41 12.47
C ARG A 312 2.39 0.82 13.16
N GLU A 313 2.92 2.00 12.86
CA GLU A 313 4.04 2.57 13.58
C GLU A 313 3.66 2.80 15.05
N ALA A 314 4.45 2.22 15.96
CA ALA A 314 4.19 2.33 17.40
C ALA A 314 4.29 3.79 17.87
N GLY A 315 3.27 4.27 18.55
CA GLY A 315 3.20 5.65 19.03
C GLY A 315 2.76 6.67 17.99
N SER A 316 2.49 6.27 16.75
CA SER A 316 1.91 7.16 15.75
C SER A 316 0.49 7.57 16.16
N PRO A 317 0.12 8.85 16.08
CA PRO A 317 -1.26 9.30 16.33
C PRO A 317 -2.25 8.77 15.28
N LEU A 318 -1.76 8.28 14.14
CA LEU A 318 -2.56 7.62 13.10
C LEU A 318 -2.66 6.09 13.29
N PHE A 319 -2.15 5.54 14.40
CA PHE A 319 -2.19 4.09 14.62
C PHE A 319 -3.59 3.52 14.45
N GLY A 320 -3.74 2.49 13.59
CA GLY A 320 -5.01 1.86 13.27
C GLY A 320 -5.86 2.58 12.23
N GLN A 321 -5.43 3.74 11.73
CA GLN A 321 -6.10 4.43 10.64
C GLN A 321 -5.58 3.94 9.29
N TYR A 322 -6.47 3.73 8.32
CA TYR A 322 -6.12 3.58 6.92
C TYR A 322 -5.93 4.96 6.30
N VAL A 323 -4.70 5.31 5.97
CA VAL A 323 -4.33 6.60 5.34
C VAL A 323 -4.21 6.39 3.85
N PHE A 324 -4.88 7.23 3.05
CA PHE A 324 -4.91 7.14 1.60
C PHE A 324 -4.94 8.53 0.96
N GLY A 325 -4.68 8.59 -0.34
CA GLY A 325 -4.62 9.87 -1.05
C GLY A 325 -5.25 9.82 -2.44
N ASP A 326 -5.27 10.99 -3.08
CA ASP A 326 -5.71 11.19 -4.45
C ASP A 326 -4.65 11.95 -5.25
N PHE A 327 -4.33 11.43 -6.43
CA PHE A 327 -3.29 11.98 -7.31
C PHE A 327 -3.67 13.33 -7.91
N VAL A 328 -4.94 13.50 -8.29
CA VAL A 328 -5.40 14.64 -9.09
C VAL A 328 -5.43 15.93 -8.30
N ASN A 329 -5.87 15.85 -7.04
CA ASN A 329 -6.01 17.02 -6.18
C ASN A 329 -5.05 17.05 -4.99
N GLY A 330 -4.16 16.06 -4.86
CA GLY A 330 -3.15 15.98 -3.81
C GLY A 330 -3.69 15.76 -2.40
N ARG A 331 -4.97 15.38 -2.27
CA ARG A 331 -5.59 15.19 -0.95
C ARG A 331 -5.12 13.94 -0.27
N ILE A 332 -5.06 14.02 1.07
CA ILE A 332 -4.69 12.90 1.95
C ILE A 332 -5.74 12.81 3.05
N TRP A 333 -6.33 11.62 3.20
CA TRP A 333 -7.34 11.33 4.21
C TRP A 333 -6.99 10.12 5.05
N SER A 334 -7.66 9.98 6.19
CA SER A 334 -7.71 8.73 6.93
C SER A 334 -9.13 8.35 7.33
N VAL A 335 -9.35 7.04 7.42
CA VAL A 335 -10.55 6.41 8.00
C VAL A 335 -10.12 5.30 8.95
N ASN A 336 -11.06 4.77 9.75
CA ASN A 336 -10.74 3.63 10.62
C ASN A 336 -10.36 2.41 9.78
N GLY A 337 -9.16 1.85 10.04
CA GLY A 337 -8.59 0.69 9.34
C GLY A 337 -9.00 -0.67 9.92
N ASN A 338 -10.24 -0.83 10.36
CA ASN A 338 -10.75 -2.05 11.00
C ASN A 338 -11.45 -3.05 10.03
N GLY A 339 -11.46 -2.76 8.72
CA GLY A 339 -12.09 -3.60 7.70
C GLY A 339 -13.61 -3.47 7.57
N SER A 340 -14.29 -2.69 8.45
CA SER A 340 -15.71 -2.41 8.32
C SER A 340 -15.95 -1.25 7.37
N PHE A 341 -17.03 -1.32 6.59
CA PHE A 341 -17.44 -0.27 5.64
C PHE A 341 -17.29 1.14 6.22
N GLN A 342 -16.71 2.04 5.45
CA GLN A 342 -16.47 3.43 5.82
C GLN A 342 -17.09 4.38 4.80
N THR A 343 -17.35 5.62 5.23
CA THR A 343 -17.80 6.69 4.36
C THR A 343 -16.88 7.90 4.48
N MET A 344 -16.83 8.73 3.44
CA MET A 344 -16.05 9.97 3.47
C MET A 344 -16.53 10.98 4.52
N ALA A 345 -17.77 10.86 4.99
CA ALA A 345 -18.26 11.67 6.12
C ALA A 345 -17.52 11.40 7.43
N GLY A 346 -16.97 10.19 7.60
CA GLY A 346 -16.12 9.80 8.73
C GLY A 346 -14.62 10.00 8.49
N ALA A 347 -14.21 10.46 7.31
CA ALA A 347 -12.82 10.66 6.99
C ALA A 347 -12.26 11.96 7.60
N THR A 348 -11.03 11.90 8.07
CA THR A 348 -10.25 13.07 8.48
C THR A 348 -9.35 13.51 7.33
N ASP A 349 -9.42 14.79 6.94
CA ASP A 349 -8.55 15.40 5.92
C ASP A 349 -7.27 15.94 6.59
N TRP A 350 -6.13 15.40 6.19
CA TRP A 350 -4.79 15.76 6.70
C TRP A 350 -4.00 16.65 5.75
N THR A 351 -4.52 16.96 4.57
CA THR A 351 -3.82 17.62 3.47
C THR A 351 -3.11 18.91 3.92
N ALA A 352 -3.86 19.83 4.50
CA ALA A 352 -3.30 21.13 4.90
C ALA A 352 -2.21 21.02 5.98
N MET A 353 -2.34 20.04 6.89
CA MET A 353 -1.37 19.81 7.96
C MET A 353 -0.07 19.21 7.41
N LEU A 354 -0.18 18.21 6.53
CA LEU A 354 0.97 17.55 5.91
C LEU A 354 1.70 18.46 4.90
N ASP A 355 0.96 19.31 4.19
CA ASP A 355 1.51 20.32 3.29
C ASP A 355 2.32 21.40 4.03
N ALA A 356 1.90 21.75 5.24
CA ALA A 356 2.60 22.72 6.08
C ALA A 356 3.81 22.12 6.82
N GLY A 357 4.00 20.81 6.75
CA GLY A 357 5.07 20.10 7.45
C GLY A 357 6.47 20.47 6.95
N ALA A 358 7.48 20.07 7.72
CA ALA A 358 8.89 20.35 7.43
C ALA A 358 9.40 19.76 6.10
N GLY A 359 8.70 18.76 5.55
CA GLY A 359 8.94 18.21 4.21
C GLY A 359 8.51 19.15 3.07
N GLY A 360 7.75 20.21 3.37
CA GLY A 360 7.20 21.17 2.41
C GLY A 360 6.00 20.65 1.63
N ALA A 361 5.26 21.55 0.99
CA ALA A 361 4.00 21.26 0.30
C ALA A 361 4.08 20.06 -0.65
N LEU A 362 3.04 19.26 -0.65
CA LEU A 362 2.83 18.09 -1.51
C LEU A 362 1.86 18.46 -2.64
N SER A 363 1.93 17.80 -3.79
CA SER A 363 1.11 18.17 -4.94
C SER A 363 0.38 16.99 -5.56
N ASN A 364 1.11 16.06 -6.15
CA ASN A 364 0.57 14.90 -6.84
C ASN A 364 0.97 13.63 -6.06
N ILE A 365 0.09 13.19 -5.16
CA ILE A 365 0.38 12.00 -4.34
C ILE A 365 0.33 10.77 -5.23
N ALA A 366 1.50 10.27 -5.65
CA ALA A 366 1.60 9.10 -6.51
C ALA A 366 1.45 7.79 -5.75
N SER A 367 1.83 7.78 -4.48
CA SER A 367 1.84 6.55 -3.69
C SER A 367 2.06 6.85 -2.21
N PHE A 368 1.84 5.82 -1.42
CA PHE A 368 2.36 5.68 -0.08
C PHE A 368 3.35 4.51 -0.03
N GLY A 369 4.07 4.40 1.08
CA GLY A 369 4.97 3.30 1.36
C GLY A 369 5.14 3.07 2.84
N GLU A 370 5.67 1.92 3.20
CA GLU A 370 5.86 1.53 4.59
C GLU A 370 7.32 1.21 4.88
N GLY A 371 7.80 1.66 6.03
CA GLY A 371 9.11 1.33 6.55
C GLY A 371 9.11 0.07 7.42
N ALA A 372 10.30 -0.35 7.84
CA ALA A 372 10.50 -1.59 8.59
C ALA A 372 9.77 -1.61 9.95
N LEU A 373 9.57 -0.47 10.59
CA LEU A 373 8.84 -0.33 11.86
C LEU A 373 7.39 0.15 11.67
N GLY A 374 6.92 0.28 10.42
CA GLY A 374 5.58 0.75 10.09
C GLY A 374 5.52 2.25 9.84
N GLU A 375 6.67 2.90 9.66
CA GLU A 375 6.75 4.31 9.25
C GLU A 375 5.98 4.52 7.94
N LEU A 376 5.18 5.58 7.88
CA LEU A 376 4.43 5.93 6.67
C LEU A 376 5.22 6.90 5.82
N TYR A 377 5.48 6.52 4.57
CA TYR A 377 6.04 7.41 3.54
C TYR A 377 4.93 7.92 2.62
N ILE A 378 5.06 9.17 2.16
CA ILE A 378 4.26 9.77 1.11
C ILE A 378 5.18 10.07 -0.07
N VAL A 379 4.78 9.63 -1.26
CA VAL A 379 5.52 9.82 -2.51
C VAL A 379 4.82 10.86 -3.35
N ASP A 380 5.44 12.01 -3.49
CA ASP A 380 4.98 13.10 -4.37
C ASP A 380 5.64 12.96 -5.74
N TYR A 381 4.83 12.76 -6.77
CA TYR A 381 5.26 12.60 -8.16
C TYR A 381 6.09 13.79 -8.69
N ALA A 382 5.94 14.97 -8.09
CA ALA A 382 6.73 16.15 -8.41
C ALA A 382 8.22 16.05 -8.00
N GLY A 383 8.62 14.97 -7.33
CA GLY A 383 10.03 14.66 -7.12
C GLY A 383 10.50 14.58 -5.68
N LYS A 384 9.62 14.28 -4.72
CA LYS A 384 10.04 14.08 -3.33
C LYS A 384 9.35 12.91 -2.64
N VAL A 385 10.01 12.45 -1.58
CA VAL A 385 9.46 11.48 -0.63
C VAL A 385 9.61 12.05 0.76
N VAL A 386 8.53 12.02 1.53
CA VAL A 386 8.50 12.44 2.93
C VAL A 386 8.04 11.29 3.82
N GLN A 387 8.45 11.30 5.08
CA GLN A 387 7.90 10.44 6.13
C GLN A 387 6.93 11.25 6.97
N VAL A 388 5.77 10.68 7.29
CA VAL A 388 4.85 11.25 8.27
C VAL A 388 5.41 11.01 9.67
N VAL A 389 5.49 12.05 10.48
CA VAL A 389 5.99 11.99 11.86
C VAL A 389 5.06 12.75 12.80
N PRO A 390 4.97 12.38 14.09
CA PRO A 390 4.33 13.24 15.08
C PRO A 390 5.08 14.57 15.18
N GLU A 391 4.36 15.69 15.40
CA GLU A 391 5.06 16.95 15.71
C GLU A 391 5.94 16.81 16.96
N PRO A 392 7.12 17.46 16.99
CA PRO A 392 8.05 17.37 18.12
C PRO A 392 7.43 17.75 19.46
N GLY A 393 6.50 18.72 19.48
CA GLY A 393 5.76 19.14 20.68
C GLY A 393 4.83 18.05 21.22
N SER A 394 4.20 17.27 20.36
CA SER A 394 3.32 16.16 20.70
C SER A 394 4.09 15.00 21.32
N ALA A 395 5.29 14.71 20.81
CA ALA A 395 6.16 13.65 21.34
C ALA A 395 6.65 13.98 22.76
N LEU A 396 7.00 15.25 23.03
CA LEU A 396 7.39 15.71 24.36
C LEU A 396 6.24 15.64 25.36
N LEU A 397 5.02 15.99 24.96
CA LEU A 397 3.82 15.89 25.81
C LEU A 397 3.42 14.45 26.10
N MET A 398 3.56 13.54 25.14
CA MET A 398 3.31 12.10 25.36
C MET A 398 4.34 11.50 26.33
N LEU A 399 5.63 11.86 26.22
CA LEU A 399 6.68 11.45 27.16
C LEU A 399 6.42 11.99 28.56
N ALA A 400 6.04 13.26 28.70
CA ALA A 400 5.70 13.90 29.97
C ALA A 400 4.46 13.24 30.61
N GLY A 401 3.43 12.92 29.82
CA GLY A 401 2.23 12.23 30.25
C GLY A 401 2.52 10.79 30.72
N ALA A 402 3.33 10.04 29.99
CA ALA A 402 3.75 8.69 30.36
C ALA A 402 4.58 8.69 31.66
N THR A 403 5.48 9.67 31.82
CA THR A 403 6.30 9.84 33.02
C THR A 403 5.44 10.22 34.23
N ALA A 404 4.46 11.11 34.06
CA ALA A 404 3.52 11.49 35.11
C ALA A 404 2.65 10.30 35.55
N LEU A 405 2.18 9.47 34.59
CA LEU A 405 1.39 8.26 34.85
C LEU A 405 2.19 7.21 35.63
N LEU A 406 3.47 7.02 35.28
CA LEU A 406 4.38 6.11 35.98
C LEU A 406 4.67 6.58 37.43
N LEU A 407 4.87 7.89 37.60
CA LEU A 407 5.06 8.47 38.92
C LEU A 407 3.80 8.38 39.81
N TRP A 408 2.63 8.59 39.20
CA TRP A 408 1.35 8.43 39.87
C TRP A 408 1.11 6.98 40.31
N ARG A 409 1.35 5.98 39.44
CA ARG A 409 1.26 4.55 39.77
C ARG A 409 2.21 4.15 40.87
N ARG A 410 3.45 4.67 40.91
CA ARG A 410 4.41 4.41 42.00
C ARG A 410 3.94 4.99 43.32
N ARG A 411 3.35 6.19 43.36
CA ARG A 411 2.80 6.81 44.57
C ARG A 411 1.58 6.06 45.09
N SER A 412 0.70 5.61 44.19
CA SER A 412 -0.48 4.83 44.58
C SER A 412 -0.13 3.45 45.13
N ALA A 413 0.93 2.81 44.61
CA ALA A 413 1.44 1.54 45.12
C ALA A 413 2.13 1.69 46.51
N ALA A 414 2.75 2.86 46.77
CA ALA A 414 3.39 3.15 48.06
C ALA A 414 2.38 3.55 49.18
N ALA A 415 1.16 3.95 48.81
CA ALA A 415 0.10 4.35 49.71
C ALA A 415 -0.86 3.22 50.12
N ALA A 416 -0.65 1.97 49.64
CA ALA A 416 -1.44 0.83 50.05
C ALA A 416 -1.11 0.46 51.51
N PRO A 417 -2.07 0.38 52.44
CA PRO A 417 -1.83 0.01 53.83
C PRO A 417 -1.29 -1.42 53.89
N ARG A 418 -0.16 -1.60 54.54
CA ARG A 418 0.35 -2.93 54.92
C ARG A 418 -0.60 -3.50 55.98
N GLY A 419 -1.46 -4.43 55.56
CA GLY A 419 -2.25 -5.24 56.46
C GLY A 419 -1.43 -6.38 57.06
#